data_142ac4d945f116628586fa55adc700dd
#
_entry.id   142ac4d945f116628586fa55adc700dd
#
_cell.length_a   1.000
_cell.length_b   1.000
_cell.length_c   1.000
_cell.angle_alpha   90.00
_cell.angle_beta   90.00
_cell.angle_gamma   90.00
#
_symmetry.space_group_name_H-M   'P 1'
#
loop_
_entity.id
_entity.type
_entity.pdbx_description
1 polymer ?
#
loop_
_entity_poly.entity_id
_entity_poly.type
_entity_poly.pdbx_seq_one_letter_code
_entity_poly.pdbx_strand_id
1 'polypeptide(L)'
;MSFTVLVPARLASTRLPGKPLADIAGLPMVVRVAQRAAQSAARRVVVAADHADIVHACERHGVEALLTRADHATGSDRLAEACALLGLDGSDVVVNVQGDEPLIEPSLIDACAQLLGRHPDCVMSTAAHAIDTAEEFANPNVVKVVLDARGRALYFSRAAIPFLRDAPAAGAPTASAALNSPTLPDPAPLRHIGLYAYHAGFLRRFPLLSVCPLENIEALEQLRVLWHGERIAVHVSDSRPGPGIDTPEDLRRVRALFA
;
A
#
# COMPACT_ATOMS: atom_id res chain seq x y z
N MET A 1 -20.97 -3.08 -1.34
CA MET A 1 -20.11 -4.11 -1.91
C MET A 1 -19.47 -4.87 -0.77
N SER A 2 -19.45 -6.21 -0.78
CA SER A 2 -18.79 -7.00 0.28
C SER A 2 -17.35 -7.23 -0.12
N PHE A 3 -16.40 -7.08 0.81
CA PHE A 3 -14.98 -7.33 0.58
C PHE A 3 -14.29 -7.90 1.84
N THR A 4 -13.13 -8.52 1.64
CA THR A 4 -12.29 -9.05 2.71
C THR A 4 -10.99 -8.25 2.78
N VAL A 5 -10.58 -7.87 3.98
CA VAL A 5 -9.24 -7.31 4.21
C VAL A 5 -8.28 -8.45 4.54
N LEU A 6 -7.14 -8.48 3.86
CA LEU A 6 -6.01 -9.34 4.19
C LEU A 6 -4.81 -8.49 4.64
N VAL A 7 -4.21 -8.87 5.77
CA VAL A 7 -3.04 -8.21 6.34
C VAL A 7 -1.86 -9.18 6.27
N PRO A 8 -0.94 -9.05 5.30
CA PRO A 8 0.24 -9.90 5.24
C PRO A 8 1.18 -9.56 6.40
N ALA A 9 1.65 -10.58 7.11
CA ALA A 9 2.58 -10.43 8.20
C ALA A 9 3.70 -11.46 8.11
N ARG A 10 4.97 -10.99 8.16
CA ARG A 10 6.15 -11.86 8.23
C ARG A 10 6.99 -11.52 9.45
N LEU A 11 7.43 -12.55 10.17
CA LEU A 11 8.23 -12.36 11.38
C LEU A 11 9.62 -11.82 11.06
N ALA A 12 10.21 -12.27 9.95
CA ALA A 12 11.52 -11.83 9.49
C ALA A 12 11.43 -10.39 8.93
N SER A 13 12.09 -9.47 9.62
CA SER A 13 12.28 -8.08 9.19
C SER A 13 13.70 -7.65 9.53
N THR A 14 14.44 -7.15 8.53
CA THR A 14 15.85 -6.75 8.71
C THR A 14 16.01 -5.45 9.48
N ARG A 15 15.15 -4.47 9.22
CA ARG A 15 15.20 -3.13 9.85
C ARG A 15 14.59 -3.08 11.25
N LEU A 16 13.60 -3.93 11.51
CA LEU A 16 12.90 -4.02 12.80
C LEU A 16 12.57 -5.49 13.09
N PRO A 17 13.47 -6.28 13.70
CA PRO A 17 13.25 -7.69 14.01
C PRO A 17 11.97 -7.91 14.82
N GLY A 18 11.16 -8.92 14.42
CA GLY A 18 9.88 -9.19 15.07
C GLY A 18 8.82 -8.11 14.86
N LYS A 19 8.94 -7.29 13.82
CA LYS A 19 8.10 -6.12 13.52
C LYS A 19 6.59 -6.34 13.77
N PRO A 20 5.94 -7.43 13.29
CA PRO A 20 4.51 -7.62 13.51
C PRO A 20 4.10 -7.75 14.98
N LEU A 21 5.04 -8.23 15.81
CA LEU A 21 4.82 -8.44 17.26
C LEU A 21 5.30 -7.25 18.11
N ALA A 22 5.86 -6.21 17.50
CA ALA A 22 6.29 -5.02 18.22
C ALA A 22 5.10 -4.38 18.95
N ASP A 23 5.28 -4.12 20.26
CA ASP A 23 4.24 -3.52 21.08
C ASP A 23 3.94 -2.07 20.67
N ILE A 24 2.65 -1.74 20.52
CA ILE A 24 2.13 -0.38 20.36
C ILE A 24 1.02 -0.18 21.41
N ALA A 25 1.33 0.53 22.47
CA ALA A 25 0.40 0.80 23.58
C ALA A 25 -0.32 -0.47 24.08
N GLY A 26 0.44 -1.52 24.41
CA GLY A 26 -0.05 -2.78 24.99
C GLY A 26 -0.60 -3.81 24.00
N LEU A 27 -0.54 -3.55 22.68
CA LEU A 27 -0.96 -4.50 21.64
C LEU A 27 0.13 -4.71 20.60
N PRO A 28 0.28 -5.94 20.05
CA PRO A 28 1.13 -6.18 18.89
C PRO A 28 0.73 -5.31 17.68
N MET A 29 1.71 -4.83 16.92
CA MET A 29 1.46 -4.00 15.73
C MET A 29 0.44 -4.61 14.77
N VAL A 30 0.57 -5.89 14.44
CA VAL A 30 -0.34 -6.59 13.52
C VAL A 30 -1.78 -6.59 14.03
N VAL A 31 -1.96 -6.69 15.36
CA VAL A 31 -3.29 -6.61 16.00
C VAL A 31 -3.86 -5.20 15.87
N ARG A 32 -3.03 -4.17 16.07
CA ARG A 32 -3.44 -2.77 15.84
C ARG A 32 -3.91 -2.53 14.42
N VAL A 33 -3.14 -3.01 13.45
CA VAL A 33 -3.50 -2.90 12.01
C VAL A 33 -4.83 -3.60 11.74
N ALA A 34 -4.99 -4.84 12.21
CA ALA A 34 -6.22 -5.61 12.00
C ALA A 34 -7.45 -4.95 12.65
N GLN A 35 -7.31 -4.45 13.89
CA GLN A 35 -8.38 -3.72 14.59
C GLN A 35 -8.73 -2.41 13.90
N ARG A 36 -7.75 -1.71 13.34
CA ARG A 36 -7.98 -0.48 12.58
C ARG A 36 -8.70 -0.79 11.27
N ALA A 37 -8.27 -1.83 10.53
CA ALA A 37 -8.92 -2.28 9.32
C ALA A 37 -10.37 -2.77 9.58
N ALA A 38 -10.64 -3.36 10.74
CA ALA A 38 -11.99 -3.81 11.11
C ALA A 38 -13.00 -2.65 11.33
N GLN A 39 -12.54 -1.41 11.39
CA GLN A 39 -13.40 -0.22 11.43
C GLN A 39 -13.91 0.19 10.03
N SER A 40 -13.42 -0.43 8.96
CA SER A 40 -13.93 -0.27 7.60
C SER A 40 -15.21 -1.09 7.39
N ALA A 41 -15.84 -0.95 6.22
CA ALA A 41 -17.00 -1.75 5.81
C ALA A 41 -16.62 -3.19 5.37
N ALA A 42 -15.42 -3.67 5.69
CA ALA A 42 -14.99 -5.02 5.40
C ALA A 42 -15.86 -6.05 6.12
N ARG A 43 -16.32 -7.06 5.38
CA ARG A 43 -17.05 -8.20 5.96
C ARG A 43 -16.16 -9.04 6.89
N ARG A 44 -14.87 -9.09 6.60
CA ARG A 44 -13.88 -9.95 7.26
C ARG A 44 -12.51 -9.30 7.20
N VAL A 45 -11.75 -9.43 8.27
CA VAL A 45 -10.33 -9.02 8.33
C VAL A 45 -9.52 -10.23 8.77
N VAL A 46 -8.53 -10.63 7.99
CA VAL A 46 -7.70 -11.82 8.26
C VAL A 46 -6.23 -11.48 8.14
N VAL A 47 -5.44 -11.85 9.15
CA VAL A 47 -3.98 -11.76 9.10
C VAL A 47 -3.41 -13.01 8.41
N ALA A 48 -2.65 -12.82 7.35
CA ALA A 48 -1.92 -13.89 6.66
C ALA A 48 -0.47 -13.93 7.16
N ALA A 49 -0.17 -14.84 8.08
CA ALA A 49 1.09 -14.89 8.82
C ALA A 49 2.02 -16.01 8.32
N ASP A 50 3.33 -15.80 8.39
CA ASP A 50 4.35 -16.81 8.09
C ASP A 50 4.85 -17.58 9.32
N HIS A 51 4.40 -17.20 10.51
CA HIS A 51 4.89 -17.77 11.76
C HIS A 51 3.76 -17.96 12.78
N ALA A 52 3.80 -19.07 13.51
CA ALA A 52 2.79 -19.41 14.52
C ALA A 52 2.68 -18.35 15.64
N ASP A 53 3.78 -17.70 16.02
CA ASP A 53 3.75 -16.66 17.07
C ASP A 53 2.87 -15.47 16.67
N ILE A 54 2.81 -15.13 15.38
CA ILE A 54 1.93 -14.07 14.88
C ILE A 54 0.47 -14.53 14.97
N VAL A 55 0.18 -15.78 14.56
CA VAL A 55 -1.16 -16.37 14.67
C VAL A 55 -1.62 -16.38 16.13
N HIS A 56 -0.80 -16.91 17.05
CA HIS A 56 -1.11 -16.92 18.47
C HIS A 56 -1.31 -15.51 19.08
N ALA A 57 -0.53 -14.52 18.61
CA ALA A 57 -0.72 -13.15 19.03
C ALA A 57 -2.08 -12.60 18.58
N CYS A 58 -2.49 -12.87 17.35
CA CYS A 58 -3.80 -12.48 16.81
C CYS A 58 -4.94 -13.16 17.58
N GLU A 59 -4.87 -14.49 17.78
CA GLU A 59 -5.88 -15.28 18.48
C GLU A 59 -6.14 -14.76 19.91
N ARG A 60 -5.06 -14.44 20.68
CA ARG A 60 -5.19 -13.87 22.04
C ARG A 60 -5.96 -12.56 22.09
N HIS A 61 -6.06 -11.87 20.98
CA HIS A 61 -6.76 -10.57 20.86
C HIS A 61 -8.02 -10.65 20.00
N GLY A 62 -8.52 -11.87 19.69
CA GLY A 62 -9.75 -12.07 18.93
C GLY A 62 -9.65 -11.64 17.47
N VAL A 63 -8.43 -11.56 16.92
CA VAL A 63 -8.17 -11.26 15.50
C VAL A 63 -8.03 -12.57 14.75
N GLU A 64 -8.78 -12.70 13.66
CA GLU A 64 -8.67 -13.85 12.79
C GLU A 64 -7.32 -13.87 12.06
N ALA A 65 -6.64 -15.02 12.09
CA ALA A 65 -5.36 -15.21 11.42
C ALA A 65 -5.28 -16.60 10.82
N LEU A 66 -4.50 -16.73 9.75
CA LEU A 66 -4.16 -18.00 9.12
C LEU A 66 -2.65 -18.11 8.93
N LEU A 67 -2.15 -19.33 9.04
CA LEU A 67 -0.76 -19.63 8.76
C LEU A 67 -0.59 -19.92 7.27
N THR A 68 0.32 -19.18 6.63
CA THR A 68 0.76 -19.37 5.25
C THR A 68 2.18 -19.90 5.22
N ARG A 69 2.64 -20.36 4.08
CA ARG A 69 4.02 -20.79 3.90
C ARG A 69 4.99 -19.65 4.22
N ALA A 70 6.15 -20.00 4.81
CA ALA A 70 7.17 -19.03 5.18
C ALA A 70 8.06 -18.59 4.01
N ASP A 71 8.08 -19.38 2.91
CA ASP A 71 9.00 -19.23 1.76
C ASP A 71 8.47 -18.30 0.65
N HIS A 72 7.35 -17.60 0.87
CA HIS A 72 6.86 -16.61 -0.09
C HIS A 72 7.85 -15.47 -0.29
N ALA A 73 8.17 -15.19 -1.56
CA ALA A 73 9.08 -14.13 -1.93
C ALA A 73 8.49 -12.73 -1.63
N THR A 74 7.18 -12.57 -1.85
CA THR A 74 6.49 -11.28 -1.72
C THR A 74 5.23 -11.36 -0.84
N GLY A 75 4.73 -10.18 -0.45
CA GLY A 75 3.42 -10.06 0.22
C GLY A 75 2.28 -10.53 -0.66
N SER A 76 2.33 -10.24 -1.96
CA SER A 76 1.29 -10.64 -2.92
C SER A 76 1.21 -12.15 -3.10
N ASP A 77 2.33 -12.87 -3.08
CA ASP A 77 2.37 -14.34 -3.12
C ASP A 77 1.66 -14.93 -1.89
N ARG A 78 1.92 -14.35 -0.71
CA ARG A 78 1.28 -14.73 0.55
C ARG A 78 -0.23 -14.52 0.50
N LEU A 79 -0.67 -13.38 -0.03
CA LEU A 79 -2.09 -13.07 -0.17
C LEU A 79 -2.78 -13.98 -1.18
N ALA A 80 -2.09 -14.39 -2.24
CA ALA A 80 -2.62 -15.37 -3.20
C ALA A 80 -2.89 -16.72 -2.53
N GLU A 81 -1.98 -17.21 -1.68
CA GLU A 81 -2.19 -18.40 -0.87
C GLU A 81 -3.35 -18.20 0.12
N ALA A 82 -3.39 -17.05 0.82
CA ALA A 82 -4.47 -16.73 1.74
C ALA A 82 -5.85 -16.76 1.05
N CYS A 83 -5.96 -16.21 -0.17
CA CYS A 83 -7.19 -16.30 -0.96
C CYS A 83 -7.58 -17.75 -1.23
N ALA A 84 -6.62 -18.62 -1.59
CA ALA A 84 -6.89 -20.03 -1.84
C ALA A 84 -7.38 -20.75 -0.58
N LEU A 85 -6.74 -20.50 0.58
CA LEU A 85 -7.13 -21.09 1.87
C LEU A 85 -8.51 -20.62 2.34
N LEU A 86 -8.90 -19.41 2.00
CA LEU A 86 -10.19 -18.80 2.37
C LEU A 86 -11.31 -19.08 1.35
N GLY A 87 -11.00 -19.76 0.24
CA GLY A 87 -11.95 -20.02 -0.83
C GLY A 87 -12.38 -18.77 -1.61
N LEU A 88 -11.56 -17.70 -1.59
CA LEU A 88 -11.83 -16.47 -2.34
C LEU A 88 -11.32 -16.61 -3.77
N ASP A 89 -12.14 -16.26 -4.76
CA ASP A 89 -11.82 -16.40 -6.19
C ASP A 89 -12.65 -15.45 -7.07
N GLY A 90 -12.33 -15.44 -8.36
CA GLY A 90 -13.09 -14.69 -9.36
C GLY A 90 -13.17 -13.19 -9.05
N SER A 91 -14.40 -12.70 -8.91
CA SER A 91 -14.70 -11.28 -8.65
C SER A 91 -14.80 -10.92 -7.17
N ASP A 92 -14.51 -11.85 -6.25
CA ASP A 92 -14.38 -11.49 -4.83
C ASP A 92 -13.37 -10.37 -4.66
N VAL A 93 -13.71 -9.36 -3.86
CA VAL A 93 -12.81 -8.22 -3.63
C VAL A 93 -12.01 -8.44 -2.37
N VAL A 94 -10.69 -8.32 -2.51
CA VAL A 94 -9.71 -8.42 -1.43
C VAL A 94 -8.95 -7.12 -1.32
N VAL A 95 -8.86 -6.54 -0.13
CA VAL A 95 -8.02 -5.36 0.14
C VAL A 95 -6.79 -5.78 0.93
N ASN A 96 -5.61 -5.50 0.38
CA ASN A 96 -4.33 -5.68 1.04
C ASN A 96 -4.00 -4.44 1.87
N VAL A 97 -4.09 -4.56 3.19
CA VAL A 97 -3.61 -3.56 4.14
C VAL A 97 -2.25 -4.01 4.65
N GLN A 98 -1.23 -3.16 4.50
CA GLN A 98 0.12 -3.50 4.93
C GLN A 98 0.19 -3.68 6.45
N GLY A 99 0.89 -4.73 6.91
CA GLY A 99 0.99 -5.08 8.33
C GLY A 99 1.78 -4.09 9.21
N ASP A 100 2.23 -3.00 8.64
CA ASP A 100 3.01 -1.92 9.26
C ASP A 100 2.31 -0.55 9.24
N GLU A 101 1.02 -0.53 8.90
CA GLU A 101 0.21 0.70 8.84
C GLU A 101 -0.88 0.74 9.94
N PRO A 102 -0.53 0.84 11.23
CA PRO A 102 -1.51 0.83 12.33
C PRO A 102 -2.42 2.06 12.35
N LEU A 103 -2.11 3.08 11.57
CA LEU A 103 -2.87 4.33 11.44
C LEU A 103 -3.61 4.44 10.10
N ILE A 104 -3.75 3.34 9.36
CA ILE A 104 -4.49 3.33 8.09
C ILE A 104 -5.91 3.87 8.28
N GLU A 105 -6.35 4.75 7.39
CA GLU A 105 -7.71 5.29 7.44
C GLU A 105 -8.73 4.27 6.90
N PRO A 106 -9.73 3.85 7.72
CA PRO A 106 -10.74 2.87 7.29
C PRO A 106 -11.51 3.31 6.05
N SER A 107 -11.80 4.60 5.91
CA SER A 107 -12.46 5.18 4.73
C SER A 107 -11.65 5.00 3.45
N LEU A 108 -10.31 4.98 3.54
CA LEU A 108 -9.44 4.75 2.39
C LEU A 108 -9.49 3.28 1.93
N ILE A 109 -9.61 2.34 2.88
CA ILE A 109 -9.84 0.92 2.59
C ILE A 109 -11.16 0.75 1.81
N ASP A 110 -12.22 1.40 2.30
CA ASP A 110 -13.53 1.38 1.67
C ASP A 110 -13.50 1.99 0.26
N ALA A 111 -12.81 3.12 0.11
CA ALA A 111 -12.69 3.81 -1.17
C ALA A 111 -11.98 2.94 -2.23
N CYS A 112 -10.88 2.27 -1.88
CA CYS A 112 -10.19 1.35 -2.79
C CYS A 112 -11.08 0.17 -3.19
N ALA A 113 -11.77 -0.47 -2.24
CA ALA A 113 -12.67 -1.58 -2.53
C ALA A 113 -13.82 -1.15 -3.47
N GLN A 114 -14.47 -0.03 -3.17
CA GLN A 114 -15.57 0.51 -3.97
C GLN A 114 -15.12 0.95 -5.37
N LEU A 115 -13.91 1.52 -5.48
CA LEU A 115 -13.36 1.96 -6.75
C LEU A 115 -13.21 0.79 -7.73
N LEU A 116 -12.70 -0.34 -7.25
CA LEU A 116 -12.56 -1.54 -8.08
C LEU A 116 -13.93 -2.01 -8.65
N GLY A 117 -14.97 -1.95 -7.83
CA GLY A 117 -16.33 -2.29 -8.29
C GLY A 117 -16.89 -1.33 -9.33
N ARG A 118 -16.43 -0.08 -9.38
CA ARG A 118 -16.84 0.93 -10.38
C ARG A 118 -16.01 0.86 -11.67
N HIS A 119 -14.88 0.15 -11.66
CA HIS A 119 -13.99 -0.03 -12.81
C HIS A 119 -13.84 -1.50 -13.20
N PRO A 120 -14.87 -2.12 -13.83
CA PRO A 120 -14.86 -3.55 -14.17
C PRO A 120 -13.78 -3.93 -15.18
N ASP A 121 -13.17 -2.95 -15.84
CA ASP A 121 -12.04 -3.11 -16.75
C ASP A 121 -10.68 -3.08 -16.02
N CYS A 122 -10.65 -2.88 -14.71
CA CYS A 122 -9.47 -2.92 -13.87
C CYS A 122 -9.44 -4.20 -13.02
N VAL A 123 -8.28 -4.82 -12.91
CA VAL A 123 -8.07 -6.02 -12.06
C VAL A 123 -7.69 -5.65 -10.64
N MET A 124 -7.33 -4.38 -10.43
CA MET A 124 -6.76 -3.86 -9.21
C MET A 124 -7.11 -2.39 -9.06
N SER A 125 -7.20 -1.91 -7.82
CA SER A 125 -7.24 -0.50 -7.48
C SER A 125 -6.22 -0.17 -6.39
N THR A 126 -5.84 1.10 -6.31
CA THR A 126 -4.94 1.66 -5.30
C THR A 126 -5.35 3.08 -4.97
N ALA A 127 -4.56 3.76 -4.14
CA ALA A 127 -4.79 5.15 -3.76
C ALA A 127 -3.57 6.04 -4.02
N ALA A 128 -3.83 7.33 -4.09
CA ALA A 128 -2.82 8.37 -4.16
C ALA A 128 -3.32 9.64 -3.47
N HIS A 129 -2.43 10.55 -3.13
CA HIS A 129 -2.77 11.90 -2.68
C HIS A 129 -1.86 12.93 -3.35
N ALA A 130 -2.28 14.20 -3.34
CA ALA A 130 -1.50 15.29 -3.87
C ALA A 130 -0.17 15.45 -3.11
N ILE A 131 0.91 15.75 -3.83
CA ILE A 131 2.21 16.14 -3.28
C ILE A 131 2.19 17.65 -3.08
N ASP A 132 2.60 18.14 -1.89
CA ASP A 132 2.53 19.55 -1.56
C ASP A 132 3.88 20.28 -1.69
N THR A 133 5.01 19.54 -1.67
CA THR A 133 6.33 20.17 -1.68
C THR A 133 7.22 19.63 -2.79
N ALA A 134 8.08 20.47 -3.33
CA ALA A 134 9.06 20.09 -4.33
C ALA A 134 10.08 19.07 -3.77
N GLU A 135 10.39 19.13 -2.48
CA GLU A 135 11.26 18.17 -1.82
C GLU A 135 10.64 16.76 -1.82
N GLU A 136 9.36 16.64 -1.46
CA GLU A 136 8.63 15.38 -1.53
C GLU A 136 8.56 14.84 -2.96
N PHE A 137 8.33 15.73 -3.94
CA PHE A 137 8.29 15.37 -5.35
C PHE A 137 9.62 14.81 -5.87
N ALA A 138 10.75 15.41 -5.45
CA ALA A 138 12.09 14.98 -5.85
C ALA A 138 12.59 13.74 -5.09
N ASN A 139 11.96 13.36 -3.97
CA ASN A 139 12.40 12.25 -3.13
C ASN A 139 12.15 10.89 -3.81
N PRO A 140 13.17 10.06 -4.09
CA PRO A 140 13.01 8.76 -4.74
C PRO A 140 12.34 7.71 -3.85
N ASN A 141 12.24 7.92 -2.54
CA ASN A 141 11.48 7.06 -1.64
C ASN A 141 9.96 7.32 -1.70
N VAL A 142 9.56 8.44 -2.26
CA VAL A 142 8.18 8.76 -2.58
C VAL A 142 7.87 8.26 -3.98
N VAL A 143 6.99 7.29 -4.11
CA VAL A 143 6.54 6.78 -5.41
C VAL A 143 5.49 7.72 -5.98
N LYS A 144 5.73 8.20 -7.21
CA LYS A 144 4.77 9.02 -7.95
C LYS A 144 3.90 8.15 -8.86
N VAL A 145 2.70 8.63 -9.15
CA VAL A 145 1.80 7.99 -10.11
C VAL A 145 1.21 9.04 -11.04
N VAL A 146 1.14 8.73 -12.33
CA VAL A 146 0.45 9.53 -13.35
C VAL A 146 -0.79 8.79 -13.83
N LEU A 147 -1.88 9.53 -14.08
CA LEU A 147 -3.18 8.98 -14.37
C LEU A 147 -3.66 9.34 -15.77
N ASP A 148 -4.51 8.50 -16.34
CA ASP A 148 -5.31 8.84 -17.51
C ASP A 148 -6.56 9.66 -17.10
N ALA A 149 -7.32 10.13 -18.10
CA ALA A 149 -8.54 10.91 -17.90
C ALA A 149 -9.67 10.12 -17.19
N ARG A 150 -9.52 8.81 -17.02
CA ARG A 150 -10.48 7.94 -16.31
C ARG A 150 -10.01 7.57 -14.91
N GLY A 151 -8.90 8.19 -14.42
CA GLY A 151 -8.33 7.88 -13.11
C GLY A 151 -7.62 6.53 -13.04
N ARG A 152 -7.13 6.00 -14.17
CA ARG A 152 -6.33 4.76 -14.18
C ARG A 152 -4.85 5.11 -14.25
N ALA A 153 -4.02 4.33 -13.57
CA ALA A 153 -2.57 4.52 -13.60
C ALA A 153 -2.02 4.29 -15.02
N LEU A 154 -1.27 5.27 -15.49
CA LEU A 154 -0.44 5.16 -16.69
C LEU A 154 0.93 4.60 -16.34
N TYR A 155 1.54 5.06 -15.23
CA TYR A 155 2.83 4.59 -14.75
C TYR A 155 3.05 4.98 -13.29
N PHE A 156 3.88 4.17 -12.60
CA PHE A 156 4.41 4.46 -11.26
C PHE A 156 5.92 4.58 -11.34
N SER A 157 6.50 5.57 -10.66
CA SER A 157 7.96 5.74 -10.67
C SER A 157 8.49 6.39 -9.40
N ARG A 158 9.73 6.05 -9.06
CA ARG A 158 10.51 6.76 -8.06
C ARG A 158 11.06 8.08 -8.59
N ALA A 159 11.18 8.23 -9.91
CA ALA A 159 11.52 9.49 -10.55
C ALA A 159 10.44 10.56 -10.32
N ALA A 160 10.80 11.82 -10.48
CA ALA A 160 9.85 12.94 -10.43
C ALA A 160 9.02 12.96 -11.74
N ILE A 161 7.85 12.33 -11.71
CA ILE A 161 6.88 12.32 -12.80
C ILE A 161 5.56 12.96 -12.36
N PRO A 162 4.85 13.68 -13.30
CA PRO A 162 5.28 14.05 -14.64
C PRO A 162 6.48 15.02 -14.63
N PHE A 163 7.27 15.05 -15.69
CA PHE A 163 8.36 16.02 -15.78
C PHE A 163 7.79 17.43 -15.91
N LEU A 164 8.18 18.31 -15.00
CA LEU A 164 7.74 19.71 -14.96
C LEU A 164 8.67 20.55 -15.84
N ARG A 165 8.34 20.65 -17.15
CA ARG A 165 9.19 21.30 -18.15
C ARG A 165 9.57 22.73 -17.78
N ASP A 166 8.63 23.50 -17.25
CA ASP A 166 8.80 24.94 -16.98
C ASP A 166 9.24 25.25 -15.54
N ALA A 167 9.45 24.19 -14.71
CA ALA A 167 9.99 24.37 -13.37
C ALA A 167 11.49 24.72 -13.44
N PRO A 168 11.99 25.62 -12.59
CA PRO A 168 13.43 25.89 -12.51
C PRO A 168 14.17 24.58 -12.21
N ALA A 169 15.25 24.31 -12.95
CA ALA A 169 16.07 23.14 -12.73
C ALA A 169 16.54 23.07 -11.29
N ALA A 170 16.39 21.95 -10.63
CA ALA A 170 16.92 21.73 -9.29
C ALA A 170 18.44 21.94 -9.32
N GLY A 171 18.96 22.97 -8.61
CA GLY A 171 20.37 23.31 -8.59
C GLY A 171 20.80 24.48 -9.49
N ALA A 172 19.91 25.13 -10.23
CA ALA A 172 20.26 26.39 -10.91
C ALA A 172 20.50 27.47 -9.82
N PRO A 173 21.68 28.15 -9.83
CA PRO A 173 21.96 29.25 -8.91
C PRO A 173 21.10 30.44 -9.31
N THR A 174 19.88 30.54 -8.80
CA THR A 174 19.12 31.78 -8.89
C THR A 174 19.48 32.66 -7.71
N ALA A 175 19.92 33.91 -8.00
CA ALA A 175 20.30 34.90 -7.02
C ALA A 175 19.16 35.36 -6.07
N SER A 176 18.07 34.60 -6.03
CA SER A 176 16.91 34.80 -5.13
C SER A 176 16.42 33.48 -4.54
N ALA A 177 17.33 32.67 -4.01
CA ALA A 177 16.99 31.37 -3.38
C ALA A 177 16.28 31.54 -2.00
N ALA A 178 15.85 32.71 -1.62
CA ALA A 178 15.29 32.98 -0.29
C ALA A 178 13.75 33.05 -0.22
N LEU A 179 13.02 33.05 -1.34
CA LEU A 179 11.58 33.37 -1.27
C LEU A 179 10.60 32.53 -2.10
N ASN A 180 11.06 31.60 -2.96
CA ASN A 180 10.10 30.79 -3.73
C ASN A 180 10.50 29.32 -3.71
N SER A 181 9.92 28.53 -2.80
CA SER A 181 9.73 27.09 -3.09
C SER A 181 9.05 26.99 -4.45
N PRO A 182 9.55 26.14 -5.40
CA PRO A 182 8.90 25.98 -6.68
C PRO A 182 7.45 25.54 -6.40
N THR A 183 6.50 26.38 -6.78
CA THR A 183 5.08 26.04 -6.69
C THR A 183 4.83 24.84 -7.62
N LEU A 184 4.30 23.78 -7.05
CA LEU A 184 3.87 22.64 -7.85
C LEU A 184 2.71 23.08 -8.76
N PRO A 185 2.53 22.43 -9.93
CA PRO A 185 1.43 22.76 -10.83
C PRO A 185 0.07 22.41 -10.21
N ASP A 186 -0.99 22.95 -10.79
CA ASP A 186 -2.35 22.53 -10.55
C ASP A 186 -2.87 21.85 -11.84
N PRO A 187 -3.24 20.55 -11.84
CA PRO A 187 -3.25 19.66 -10.67
C PRO A 187 -1.84 19.25 -10.19
N ALA A 188 -1.69 19.09 -8.89
CA ALA A 188 -0.43 18.68 -8.27
C ALA A 188 -0.04 17.25 -8.66
N PRO A 189 1.28 16.92 -8.73
CA PRO A 189 1.74 15.55 -8.85
C PRO A 189 1.20 14.67 -7.73
N LEU A 190 1.03 13.38 -8.00
CA LEU A 190 0.42 12.44 -7.06
C LEU A 190 1.46 11.50 -6.44
N ARG A 191 1.41 11.37 -5.11
CA ARG A 191 2.11 10.34 -4.36
C ARG A 191 1.22 9.11 -4.24
N HIS A 192 1.75 7.97 -4.65
CA HIS A 192 1.11 6.68 -4.49
C HIS A 192 1.07 6.25 -3.01
N ILE A 193 -0.06 5.65 -2.60
CA ILE A 193 -0.27 5.02 -1.30
C ILE A 193 -0.29 3.51 -1.50
N GLY A 194 0.54 2.76 -0.76
CA GLY A 194 0.72 1.31 -0.87
C GLY A 194 -0.46 0.46 -0.38
N LEU A 195 -1.68 0.95 -0.54
CA LEU A 195 -2.92 0.24 -0.28
C LEU A 195 -3.52 -0.26 -1.59
N TYR A 196 -3.92 -1.53 -1.63
CA TYR A 196 -4.40 -2.14 -2.87
C TYR A 196 -5.67 -2.95 -2.66
N ALA A 197 -6.63 -2.83 -3.57
CA ALA A 197 -7.70 -3.81 -3.69
C ALA A 197 -7.54 -4.60 -4.99
N TYR A 198 -7.90 -5.86 -4.96
CA TYR A 198 -7.78 -6.81 -6.08
C TYR A 198 -9.08 -7.58 -6.28
N HIS A 199 -9.34 -8.01 -7.51
CA HIS A 199 -10.16 -9.19 -7.70
C HIS A 199 -9.36 -10.43 -7.27
N ALA A 200 -9.95 -11.29 -6.44
CA ALA A 200 -9.25 -12.45 -5.89
C ALA A 200 -8.72 -13.39 -6.97
N GLY A 201 -9.47 -13.59 -8.06
CA GLY A 201 -9.02 -14.38 -9.20
C GLY A 201 -7.77 -13.81 -9.87
N PHE A 202 -7.63 -12.48 -9.95
CA PHE A 202 -6.40 -11.86 -10.42
C PHE A 202 -5.26 -12.04 -9.41
N LEU A 203 -5.50 -11.79 -8.13
CA LEU A 203 -4.49 -11.90 -7.07
C LEU A 203 -3.93 -13.33 -6.99
N ARG A 204 -4.77 -14.37 -7.13
CA ARG A 204 -4.33 -15.78 -7.20
C ARG A 204 -3.49 -16.08 -8.44
N ARG A 205 -3.72 -15.38 -9.55
CA ARG A 205 -2.94 -15.51 -10.80
C ARG A 205 -1.64 -14.70 -10.77
N PHE A 206 -1.58 -13.64 -9.99
CA PHE A 206 -0.47 -12.69 -9.97
C PHE A 206 0.92 -13.33 -9.79
N PRO A 207 1.13 -14.32 -8.87
CA PRO A 207 2.40 -15.01 -8.72
C PRO A 207 2.86 -15.79 -9.96
N LEU A 208 1.94 -16.11 -10.88
CA LEU A 208 2.22 -16.82 -12.12
C LEU A 208 2.65 -15.90 -13.27
N LEU A 209 2.49 -14.59 -13.12
CA LEU A 209 2.93 -13.60 -14.07
C LEU A 209 4.47 -13.46 -13.98
N SER A 210 5.14 -13.46 -15.13
CA SER A 210 6.58 -13.23 -15.17
C SER A 210 6.92 -11.84 -14.64
N VAL A 211 7.96 -11.78 -13.79
CA VAL A 211 8.52 -10.52 -13.30
C VAL A 211 9.01 -9.68 -14.46
N CYS A 212 8.68 -8.41 -14.50
CA CYS A 212 9.07 -7.53 -15.59
C CYS A 212 10.35 -6.72 -15.26
N PRO A 213 11.12 -6.29 -16.28
CA PRO A 213 12.31 -5.48 -16.05
C PRO A 213 12.04 -4.19 -15.26
N LEU A 214 10.92 -3.52 -15.52
CA LEU A 214 10.57 -2.27 -14.86
C LEU A 214 10.31 -2.46 -13.36
N GLU A 215 9.67 -3.57 -12.97
CA GLU A 215 9.48 -3.93 -11.56
C GLU A 215 10.80 -4.04 -10.82
N ASN A 216 11.81 -4.67 -11.43
CA ASN A 216 13.13 -4.84 -10.82
C ASN A 216 13.90 -3.50 -10.77
N ILE A 217 13.83 -2.68 -11.82
CA ILE A 217 14.54 -1.40 -11.91
C ILE A 217 13.97 -0.40 -10.88
N GLU A 218 12.66 -0.28 -10.81
CA GLU A 218 11.98 0.67 -9.91
C GLU A 218 11.77 0.07 -8.51
N ALA A 219 11.92 -1.24 -8.33
CA ALA A 219 11.52 -1.98 -7.14
C ALA A 219 10.05 -1.67 -6.77
N LEU A 220 9.14 -1.80 -7.76
CA LEU A 220 7.72 -1.52 -7.67
C LEU A 220 6.91 -2.68 -8.29
N GLU A 221 6.35 -3.54 -7.43
CA GLU A 221 5.67 -4.78 -7.82
C GLU A 221 4.43 -4.52 -8.70
N GLN A 222 3.72 -3.41 -8.50
CA GLN A 222 2.54 -3.03 -9.27
C GLN A 222 2.84 -2.73 -10.76
N LEU A 223 4.09 -2.50 -11.13
CA LEU A 223 4.47 -2.34 -12.53
C LEU A 223 4.31 -3.64 -13.32
N ARG A 224 4.38 -4.81 -12.68
CA ARG A 224 4.07 -6.10 -13.31
C ARG A 224 2.65 -6.13 -13.86
N VAL A 225 1.68 -5.55 -13.15
CA VAL A 225 0.28 -5.45 -13.58
C VAL A 225 0.18 -4.69 -14.90
N LEU A 226 0.77 -3.49 -14.96
CA LEU A 226 0.75 -2.64 -16.15
C LEU A 226 1.53 -3.27 -17.33
N TRP A 227 2.66 -3.93 -17.02
CA TRP A 227 3.49 -4.60 -18.04
C TRP A 227 2.72 -5.71 -18.75
N HIS A 228 1.87 -6.44 -18.06
CA HIS A 228 1.03 -7.49 -18.64
C HIS A 228 -0.27 -6.96 -19.26
N GLY A 229 -0.40 -5.63 -19.44
CA GLY A 229 -1.54 -5.00 -20.12
C GLY A 229 -2.80 -4.91 -19.26
N GLU A 230 -2.71 -5.24 -17.99
CA GLU A 230 -3.80 -5.08 -17.02
C GLU A 230 -3.88 -3.64 -16.50
N ARG A 231 -5.01 -3.27 -15.90
CA ARG A 231 -5.28 -1.89 -15.50
C ARG A 231 -5.46 -1.76 -14.00
N ILE A 232 -5.00 -0.61 -13.46
CA ILE A 232 -5.10 -0.24 -12.06
C ILE A 232 -5.90 1.06 -11.96
N ALA A 233 -7.03 1.04 -11.27
CA ALA A 233 -7.76 2.26 -10.92
C ALA A 233 -7.10 2.94 -9.71
N VAL A 234 -7.08 4.27 -9.67
CA VAL A 234 -6.45 5.04 -8.60
C VAL A 234 -7.47 5.97 -7.94
N HIS A 235 -7.69 5.79 -6.64
CA HIS A 235 -8.44 6.74 -5.82
C HIS A 235 -7.53 7.89 -5.41
N VAL A 236 -7.89 9.10 -5.78
CA VAL A 236 -7.19 10.31 -5.30
C VAL A 236 -7.85 10.75 -4.00
N SER A 237 -7.10 10.63 -2.90
CA SER A 237 -7.57 10.97 -1.55
C SER A 237 -7.28 12.43 -1.23
N ASP A 238 -8.21 13.11 -0.58
CA ASP A 238 -8.02 14.45 -0.04
C ASP A 238 -7.20 14.47 1.25
N SER A 239 -7.06 13.30 1.90
CA SER A 239 -6.29 13.15 3.14
C SER A 239 -5.01 12.35 2.93
N ARG A 240 -3.98 12.66 3.71
CA ARG A 240 -2.74 11.88 3.75
C ARG A 240 -2.88 10.71 4.72
N PRO A 241 -2.39 9.52 4.37
CA PRO A 241 -2.33 8.42 5.32
C PRO A 241 -1.41 8.75 6.49
N GLY A 242 -1.68 8.14 7.63
CA GLY A 242 -0.76 8.17 8.76
C GLY A 242 0.59 7.53 8.40
N PRO A 243 1.65 7.78 9.21
CA PRO A 243 2.97 7.21 8.96
C PRO A 243 2.96 5.70 9.16
N GLY A 244 3.53 4.96 8.20
CA GLY A 244 3.88 3.57 8.36
C GLY A 244 5.09 3.37 9.28
N ILE A 245 5.33 2.15 9.72
CA ILE A 245 6.43 1.80 10.63
C ILE A 245 7.40 0.89 9.91
N ASP A 246 8.57 1.38 9.58
CA ASP A 246 9.66 0.62 8.96
C ASP A 246 10.92 0.52 9.82
N THR A 247 11.12 1.49 10.68
CA THR A 247 12.32 1.63 11.52
C THR A 247 11.96 1.71 13.01
N PRO A 248 12.93 1.49 13.92
CA PRO A 248 12.70 1.74 15.35
C PRO A 248 12.30 3.19 15.67
N GLU A 249 12.70 4.14 14.83
CA GLU A 249 12.33 5.55 14.99
C GLU A 249 10.86 5.78 14.63
N ASP A 250 10.38 5.19 13.53
CA ASP A 250 8.97 5.23 13.16
C ASP A 250 8.11 4.62 14.27
N LEU A 251 8.54 3.49 14.83
CA LEU A 251 7.85 2.84 15.94
C LEU A 251 7.72 3.76 17.16
N ARG A 252 8.81 4.48 17.52
CA ARG A 252 8.78 5.45 18.64
C ARG A 252 7.80 6.59 18.35
N ARG A 253 7.83 7.12 17.14
CA ARG A 253 6.95 8.21 16.70
C ARG A 253 5.46 7.78 16.74
N VAL A 254 5.16 6.60 16.22
CA VAL A 254 3.78 6.08 16.21
C VAL A 254 3.30 5.76 17.61
N ARG A 255 4.13 5.18 18.49
CA ARG A 255 3.78 4.95 19.90
C ARG A 255 3.32 6.23 20.60
N ALA A 256 3.96 7.36 20.32
CA ALA A 256 3.57 8.65 20.91
C ALA A 256 2.19 9.15 20.46
N LEU A 257 1.65 8.63 19.34
CA LEU A 257 0.30 8.95 18.88
C LEU A 257 -0.78 8.08 19.54
N PHE A 258 -0.39 7.01 20.24
CA PHE A 258 -1.28 6.13 20.98
C PHE A 258 -1.23 6.36 22.51
N ALA A 259 -0.35 7.24 22.98
CA ALA A 259 -0.22 7.63 24.38
C ALA A 259 -1.21 8.76 24.72
#